data_d1040a9f90f290c4a59b565bd2434a50
#
_entry.id   d1040a9f90f290c4a59b565bd2434a50
#
_cell.length_a   1.000
_cell.length_b   1.000
_cell.length_c   1.000
_cell.angle_alpha   90.00
_cell.angle_beta   90.00
_cell.angle_gamma   90.00
#
_symmetry.space_group_name_H-M   'P 1'
#
loop_
_entity.id
_entity.type
_entity.pdbx_description
1 polymer ?
#
loop_
_entity_poly.entity_id
_entity_poly.type
_entity_poly.pdbx_seq_one_letter_code
_entity_poly.pdbx_strand_id
1 'polypeptide(L)'
;MAAEGRCPGSAACGQPEASTCGAGEKAPQTLPQNELSNVKRVVAVMSGKGGVGKSSVTGMLATTLARQGRKVGILDADLTGPSIPKIFGLDERPDLAPGGEHIAPVKSRRFGIGVMSINLMLDQPDEPVIWRGPIIGSAIKQFWVDVAWGDLDYLLVDLPPGTGDAPLTVMQSIPVDGLIMVSVPQDLAVLIVRKAIRMAQLMNIPILGLIENMSYALCPTCGTRLELFGPSRAEAVADATGVPLLARLPIDPQLSALCDRGEIEDYTAEHLAGVSAVLEEKLQALRPRAAQAR
;
A
#
# COMPACT_ATOMS: atom_id res chain seq x y z
N MET A 1 -55.61 29.13 38.56
CA MET A 1 -56.74 29.33 37.63
C MET A 1 -56.28 28.79 36.27
N ALA A 2 -56.98 27.76 35.85
CA ALA A 2 -56.76 26.98 34.67
C ALA A 2 -57.16 27.68 33.39
N ALA A 3 -56.56 27.35 32.28
CA ALA A 3 -57.25 27.35 30.99
C ALA A 3 -56.60 26.30 30.07
N GLU A 4 -57.34 25.22 29.94
CA GLU A 4 -57.15 24.18 28.95
C GLU A 4 -57.48 24.72 27.54
N GLY A 5 -56.65 24.49 26.57
CA GLY A 5 -56.91 24.69 25.15
C GLY A 5 -56.82 23.38 24.39
N ARG A 6 -57.96 22.74 24.13
CA ARG A 6 -58.13 21.57 23.26
C ARG A 6 -57.83 21.93 21.79
N CYS A 7 -57.06 21.07 21.11
CA CYS A 7 -57.01 21.03 19.67
C CYS A 7 -58.19 20.17 19.12
N PRO A 8 -58.88 20.61 18.08
CA PRO A 8 -59.84 19.78 17.36
C PRO A 8 -59.26 19.24 16.06
N GLY A 9 -59.66 18.03 15.72
CA GLY A 9 -59.73 17.59 14.34
C GLY A 9 -58.74 16.52 13.94
N SER A 10 -59.18 15.27 14.09
CA SER A 10 -58.69 14.05 13.41
C SER A 10 -59.04 14.14 11.94
N ALA A 11 -58.00 14.06 11.06
CA ALA A 11 -58.19 13.61 9.69
C ALA A 11 -56.88 12.94 9.21
N ALA A 12 -56.99 11.66 9.03
CA ALA A 12 -56.23 10.76 8.13
C ALA A 12 -54.88 11.25 7.64
N CYS A 13 -53.80 10.91 8.33
CA CYS A 13 -52.49 10.78 7.72
C CYS A 13 -52.27 9.31 7.29
N GLY A 14 -52.34 9.05 6.00
CA GLY A 14 -51.93 7.80 5.39
C GLY A 14 -50.47 7.55 5.74
N GLN A 15 -50.18 6.31 6.12
CA GLN A 15 -48.82 5.82 6.33
C GLN A 15 -48.08 5.95 5.00
N PRO A 16 -46.88 6.57 4.94
CA PRO A 16 -46.01 6.39 3.81
C PRO A 16 -45.43 4.98 3.92
N GLU A 17 -45.68 4.17 2.90
CA GLU A 17 -45.01 2.90 2.67
C GLU A 17 -43.52 3.08 2.84
N ALA A 18 -42.88 2.27 3.68
CA ALA A 18 -41.45 2.17 3.81
C ALA A 18 -40.90 1.74 2.46
N SER A 19 -40.48 2.72 1.65
CA SER A 19 -39.62 2.46 0.50
C SER A 19 -38.32 1.87 1.04
N THR A 20 -38.17 0.57 0.90
CA THR A 20 -36.90 -0.14 1.03
C THR A 20 -35.92 0.47 0.04
N CYS A 21 -35.15 1.44 0.48
CA CYS A 21 -33.93 1.84 -0.19
C CYS A 21 -32.96 0.65 -0.09
N GLY A 22 -33.10 -0.28 -0.99
CA GLY A 22 -32.05 -1.25 -1.32
C GLY A 22 -30.89 -0.49 -1.96
N ALA A 23 -30.07 0.14 -1.13
CA ALA A 23 -28.72 0.50 -1.52
C ALA A 23 -27.94 -0.80 -1.65
N GLY A 24 -28.11 -1.47 -2.78
CA GLY A 24 -27.14 -2.45 -3.22
C GLY A 24 -25.80 -1.71 -3.34
N GLU A 25 -24.92 -1.90 -2.36
CA GLU A 25 -23.54 -1.50 -2.46
C GLU A 25 -22.97 -2.17 -3.72
N LYS A 26 -22.93 -1.41 -4.82
CA LYS A 26 -22.20 -1.82 -6.01
C LYS A 26 -20.74 -1.96 -5.55
N ALA A 27 -20.22 -3.17 -5.65
CA ALA A 27 -18.79 -3.41 -5.48
C ALA A 27 -18.03 -2.30 -6.25
N PRO A 28 -16.98 -1.71 -5.66
CA PRO A 28 -16.24 -0.66 -6.32
C PRO A 28 -15.80 -1.14 -7.70
N GLN A 29 -16.23 -0.45 -8.74
CA GLN A 29 -15.85 -0.77 -10.10
C GLN A 29 -14.37 -0.41 -10.25
N THR A 30 -13.51 -1.41 -10.20
CA THR A 30 -12.09 -1.26 -10.48
C THR A 30 -11.92 -0.86 -11.95
N LEU A 31 -11.09 0.16 -12.20
CA LEU A 31 -10.79 0.61 -13.54
C LEU A 31 -9.96 -0.45 -14.30
N PRO A 32 -10.20 -0.65 -15.61
CA PRO A 32 -9.38 -1.54 -16.42
C PRO A 32 -7.96 -0.98 -16.57
N GLN A 33 -7.01 -1.85 -16.86
CA GLN A 33 -5.67 -1.46 -17.30
C GLN A 33 -5.74 -0.92 -18.74
N ASN A 34 -4.78 -0.05 -19.09
CA ASN A 34 -4.62 0.33 -20.51
C ASN A 34 -4.03 -0.83 -21.33
N GLU A 35 -4.04 -0.68 -22.65
CA GLU A 35 -3.59 -1.72 -23.61
C GLU A 35 -2.10 -2.02 -23.54
N LEU A 36 -1.29 -1.08 -23.01
CA LEU A 36 0.17 -1.24 -22.81
C LEU A 36 0.52 -1.85 -21.46
N SER A 37 -0.47 -2.23 -20.67
CA SER A 37 -0.29 -2.74 -19.30
C SER A 37 -0.87 -4.14 -19.14
N ASN A 38 -0.06 -5.03 -18.55
CA ASN A 38 -0.47 -6.38 -18.17
C ASN A 38 0.10 -6.71 -16.78
N VAL A 39 -0.50 -6.12 -15.75
CA VAL A 39 -0.13 -6.35 -14.35
C VAL A 39 -0.86 -7.57 -13.84
N LYS A 40 -0.11 -8.62 -13.45
CA LYS A 40 -0.70 -9.88 -12.98
C LYS A 40 -1.21 -9.79 -11.55
N ARG A 41 -0.47 -9.11 -10.67
CA ARG A 41 -0.75 -8.99 -9.24
C ARG A 41 -0.49 -7.59 -8.72
N VAL A 42 -1.43 -7.04 -7.98
CA VAL A 42 -1.30 -5.75 -7.29
C VAL A 42 -1.26 -6.00 -5.79
N VAL A 43 -0.15 -5.69 -5.15
CA VAL A 43 0.07 -5.88 -3.72
C VAL A 43 0.29 -4.53 -3.04
N ALA A 44 -0.59 -4.18 -2.12
CA ALA A 44 -0.45 -2.94 -1.37
C ALA A 44 0.37 -3.15 -0.08
N VAL A 45 1.22 -2.19 0.23
CA VAL A 45 2.00 -2.14 1.48
C VAL A 45 1.48 -0.99 2.33
N MET A 46 1.04 -1.30 3.53
CA MET A 46 0.47 -0.33 4.45
C MET A 46 1.16 -0.33 5.81
N SER A 47 0.98 0.76 6.54
CA SER A 47 1.41 0.87 7.95
C SER A 47 0.38 1.61 8.77
N GLY A 48 0.31 1.31 10.05
CA GLY A 48 -0.63 1.97 10.97
C GLY A 48 -0.25 3.40 11.34
N LYS A 49 1.03 3.78 11.19
CA LYS A 49 1.57 5.13 11.42
C LYS A 49 2.74 5.42 10.49
N GLY A 50 3.11 6.70 10.37
CA GLY A 50 4.32 7.12 9.66
C GLY A 50 5.61 6.73 10.40
N GLY A 51 6.73 6.69 9.68
CA GLY A 51 8.06 6.48 10.26
C GLY A 51 8.41 5.02 10.62
N VAL A 52 7.60 4.03 10.24
CA VAL A 52 7.89 2.60 10.47
C VAL A 52 8.79 1.98 9.39
N GLY A 53 9.21 2.76 8.39
CA GLY A 53 10.02 2.26 7.27
C GLY A 53 9.22 1.52 6.20
N LYS A 54 7.92 1.81 6.05
CA LYS A 54 7.03 1.21 5.04
C LYS A 54 7.65 1.24 3.64
N SER A 55 8.07 2.41 3.17
CA SER A 55 8.62 2.60 1.82
C SER A 55 9.97 1.89 1.64
N SER A 56 10.81 1.84 2.68
CA SER A 56 12.05 1.03 2.64
C SER A 56 11.72 -0.47 2.53
N VAL A 57 10.70 -0.95 3.25
CA VAL A 57 10.22 -2.35 3.13
C VAL A 57 9.64 -2.60 1.74
N THR A 58 8.87 -1.67 1.18
CA THR A 58 8.35 -1.76 -0.20
C THR A 58 9.50 -1.85 -1.20
N GLY A 59 10.53 -1.00 -1.08
CA GLY A 59 11.71 -1.03 -1.94
C GLY A 59 12.52 -2.32 -1.81
N MET A 60 12.77 -2.78 -0.58
CA MET A 60 13.46 -4.06 -0.34
C MET A 60 12.69 -5.25 -0.91
N LEU A 61 11.35 -5.26 -0.77
CA LEU A 61 10.51 -6.32 -1.32
C LEU A 61 10.55 -6.32 -2.85
N ALA A 62 10.44 -5.13 -3.47
CA ALA A 62 10.56 -4.97 -4.93
C ALA A 62 11.92 -5.49 -5.44
N THR A 63 13.00 -5.08 -4.80
CA THR A 63 14.36 -5.51 -5.14
C THR A 63 14.55 -7.02 -4.98
N THR A 64 14.01 -7.60 -3.89
CA THR A 64 14.06 -9.04 -3.64
C THR A 64 13.33 -9.83 -4.73
N LEU A 65 12.12 -9.42 -5.10
CA LEU A 65 11.35 -10.03 -6.19
C LEU A 65 12.07 -9.89 -7.54
N ALA A 66 12.63 -8.71 -7.83
CA ALA A 66 13.35 -8.45 -9.07
C ALA A 66 14.64 -9.29 -9.18
N ARG A 67 15.40 -9.49 -8.09
CA ARG A 67 16.55 -10.40 -8.01
C ARG A 67 16.18 -11.86 -8.32
N GLN A 68 14.94 -12.25 -8.05
CA GLN A 68 14.41 -13.60 -8.35
C GLN A 68 13.84 -13.69 -9.77
N GLY A 69 14.08 -12.66 -10.63
CA GLY A 69 13.67 -12.64 -12.02
C GLY A 69 12.21 -12.24 -12.25
N ARG A 70 11.52 -11.72 -11.23
CA ARG A 70 10.16 -11.19 -11.39
C ARG A 70 10.19 -9.78 -11.99
N LYS A 71 9.25 -9.49 -12.87
CA LYS A 71 9.03 -8.13 -13.39
C LYS A 71 8.21 -7.34 -12.38
N VAL A 72 8.80 -6.30 -11.82
CA VAL A 72 8.21 -5.54 -10.71
C VAL A 72 8.04 -4.06 -11.06
N GLY A 73 6.92 -3.49 -10.64
CA GLY A 73 6.68 -2.05 -10.62
C GLY A 73 6.38 -1.57 -9.20
N ILE A 74 6.58 -0.29 -8.94
CA ILE A 74 6.19 0.38 -7.69
C ILE A 74 5.36 1.60 -8.03
N LEU A 75 4.15 1.67 -7.47
CA LEU A 75 3.33 2.86 -7.42
C LEU A 75 3.46 3.48 -6.03
N ASP A 76 4.15 4.63 -5.94
CA ASP A 76 4.22 5.43 -4.72
C ASP A 76 2.94 6.25 -4.59
N ALA A 77 2.06 5.79 -3.73
CA ALA A 77 0.78 6.42 -3.43
C ALA A 77 0.80 7.27 -2.16
N ASP A 78 1.96 7.40 -1.49
CA ASP A 78 2.16 8.31 -0.36
C ASP A 78 2.47 9.73 -0.87
N LEU A 79 1.45 10.39 -1.38
CA LEU A 79 1.59 11.72 -2.00
C LEU A 79 1.98 12.83 -1.02
N THR A 80 1.90 12.56 0.29
CA THR A 80 2.25 13.54 1.34
C THR A 80 3.71 13.46 1.77
N GLY A 81 4.36 12.33 1.54
CA GLY A 81 5.75 12.08 1.89
C GLY A 81 6.39 11.05 0.96
N PRO A 82 6.35 11.29 -0.37
CA PRO A 82 6.83 10.32 -1.33
C PRO A 82 8.33 10.10 -1.16
N SER A 83 8.73 8.86 -0.95
CA SER A 83 10.11 8.49 -0.62
C SER A 83 10.71 7.46 -1.59
N ILE A 84 9.88 6.78 -2.37
CA ILE A 84 10.32 5.73 -3.29
C ILE A 84 11.34 6.25 -4.32
N PRO A 85 11.12 7.38 -5.03
CA PRO A 85 12.11 7.88 -5.96
C PRO A 85 13.48 8.13 -5.31
N LYS A 86 13.49 8.73 -4.12
CA LYS A 86 14.73 9.02 -3.39
C LYS A 86 15.53 7.76 -3.07
N ILE A 87 14.89 6.71 -2.55
CA ILE A 87 15.61 5.49 -2.15
C ILE A 87 16.12 4.68 -3.35
N PHE A 88 15.57 4.91 -4.56
CA PHE A 88 16.05 4.33 -5.82
C PHE A 88 16.96 5.28 -6.61
N GLY A 89 17.22 6.51 -6.14
CA GLY A 89 18.04 7.50 -6.82
C GLY A 89 17.45 7.94 -8.17
N LEU A 90 16.13 8.11 -8.22
CA LEU A 90 15.37 8.52 -9.39
C LEU A 90 14.99 10.00 -9.24
N ASP A 91 15.46 10.83 -10.15
CA ASP A 91 15.21 12.26 -10.24
C ASP A 91 14.75 12.69 -11.65
N GLU A 92 14.70 11.73 -12.57
CA GLU A 92 14.25 11.96 -13.94
C GLU A 92 12.72 12.02 -14.01
N ARG A 93 12.21 12.91 -14.88
CA ARG A 93 10.78 12.95 -15.18
C ARG A 93 10.36 11.74 -16.02
N PRO A 94 9.14 11.23 -15.78
CA PRO A 94 8.57 10.21 -16.65
C PRO A 94 8.43 10.73 -18.10
N ASP A 95 8.86 9.93 -19.06
CA ASP A 95 8.66 10.20 -20.47
C ASP A 95 7.31 9.64 -20.95
N LEU A 96 6.94 9.99 -22.20
CA LEU A 96 5.82 9.34 -22.85
C LEU A 96 6.21 7.95 -23.36
N ALA A 97 5.32 6.99 -23.20
CA ALA A 97 5.48 5.66 -23.78
C ALA A 97 5.40 5.72 -25.33
N PRO A 98 5.88 4.69 -26.03
CA PRO A 98 5.70 4.58 -27.48
C PRO A 98 4.23 4.73 -27.87
N GLY A 99 3.95 5.66 -28.78
CA GLY A 99 2.59 6.05 -29.17
C GLY A 99 2.16 7.42 -28.62
N GLY A 100 2.81 7.91 -27.57
CA GLY A 100 2.62 9.29 -27.05
C GLY A 100 1.36 9.53 -26.23
N GLU A 101 0.54 8.48 -26.00
CA GLU A 101 -0.73 8.60 -25.26
C GLU A 101 -0.59 8.25 -23.76
N HIS A 102 0.40 7.44 -23.40
CA HIS A 102 0.60 6.96 -22.04
C HIS A 102 1.94 7.42 -21.47
N ILE A 103 2.04 7.44 -20.13
CA ILE A 103 3.25 7.81 -19.39
C ILE A 103 4.09 6.54 -19.17
N ALA A 104 5.38 6.56 -19.48
CA ALA A 104 6.29 5.47 -19.14
C ALA A 104 6.77 5.60 -17.69
N PRO A 105 6.72 4.54 -16.86
CA PRO A 105 7.29 4.59 -15.52
C PRO A 105 8.82 4.72 -15.60
N VAL A 106 9.41 5.52 -14.71
CA VAL A 106 10.86 5.66 -14.62
C VAL A 106 11.47 4.34 -14.17
N LYS A 107 12.55 3.90 -14.82
CA LYS A 107 13.17 2.61 -14.54
C LYS A 107 14.33 2.73 -13.57
N SER A 108 14.37 1.88 -12.55
CA SER A 108 15.52 1.77 -11.67
C SER A 108 16.75 1.26 -12.44
N ARG A 109 17.95 1.63 -11.95
CA ARG A 109 19.20 1.45 -12.69
C ARG A 109 19.66 0.01 -12.83
N ARG A 110 19.44 -0.81 -11.79
CA ARG A 110 20.00 -2.17 -11.73
C ARG A 110 19.05 -3.25 -12.22
N PHE A 111 17.81 -3.22 -11.75
CA PHE A 111 16.82 -4.26 -12.06
C PHE A 111 15.71 -3.81 -13.01
N GLY A 112 15.70 -2.54 -13.42
CA GLY A 112 14.68 -2.02 -14.32
C GLY A 112 13.28 -1.99 -13.69
N ILE A 113 13.19 -1.87 -12.35
CA ILE A 113 11.92 -1.74 -11.64
C ILE A 113 11.25 -0.45 -12.10
N GLY A 114 10.01 -0.54 -12.60
CA GLY A 114 9.26 0.64 -13.02
C GLY A 114 8.71 1.38 -11.81
N VAL A 115 9.05 2.65 -11.65
CA VAL A 115 8.59 3.49 -10.53
C VAL A 115 7.74 4.63 -11.05
N MET A 116 6.58 4.82 -10.43
CA MET A 116 5.74 5.99 -10.63
C MET A 116 5.41 6.63 -9.29
N SER A 117 5.69 7.92 -9.17
CA SER A 117 5.42 8.75 -8.00
C SER A 117 5.08 10.16 -8.44
N ILE A 118 4.26 10.87 -7.66
CA ILE A 118 3.94 12.26 -7.93
C ILE A 118 5.20 13.15 -7.91
N ASN A 119 6.17 12.84 -7.05
CA ASN A 119 7.42 13.59 -6.96
C ASN A 119 8.21 13.64 -8.27
N LEU A 120 8.08 12.61 -9.11
CA LEU A 120 8.74 12.58 -10.42
C LEU A 120 8.06 13.51 -11.44
N MET A 121 6.87 14.03 -11.13
CA MET A 121 6.10 14.94 -11.99
C MET A 121 6.18 16.39 -11.55
N LEU A 122 6.69 16.67 -10.34
CA LEU A 122 6.83 18.02 -9.82
C LEU A 122 8.00 18.76 -10.47
N ASP A 123 7.88 20.10 -10.60
CA ASP A 123 8.98 20.94 -11.11
C ASP A 123 10.13 21.05 -10.11
N GLN A 124 9.80 21.02 -8.82
CA GLN A 124 10.77 21.03 -7.72
C GLN A 124 10.43 19.92 -6.72
N PRO A 125 11.41 19.10 -6.31
CA PRO A 125 11.18 17.97 -5.40
C PRO A 125 10.67 18.35 -4.00
N ASP A 126 10.90 19.61 -3.59
CA ASP A 126 10.50 20.18 -2.29
C ASP A 126 9.19 20.99 -2.37
N GLU A 127 8.52 21.00 -3.52
CA GLU A 127 7.23 21.67 -3.65
C GLU A 127 6.16 20.93 -2.86
N PRO A 128 5.48 21.62 -1.91
CA PRO A 128 4.47 20.97 -1.09
C PRO A 128 3.23 20.63 -1.91
N VAL A 129 2.88 19.36 -1.97
CA VAL A 129 1.66 18.88 -2.63
C VAL A 129 0.49 19.00 -1.66
N ILE A 130 -0.31 20.05 -1.81
CA ILE A 130 -1.51 20.27 -0.99
C ILE A 130 -2.73 19.66 -1.69
N TRP A 131 -2.87 18.34 -1.60
CA TRP A 131 -3.99 17.64 -2.21
C TRP A 131 -4.99 17.15 -1.17
N ARG A 132 -6.28 17.33 -1.47
CA ARG A 132 -7.38 16.80 -0.66
C ARG A 132 -7.76 15.40 -1.16
N GLY A 133 -8.37 14.58 -0.30
CA GLY A 133 -8.71 13.17 -0.59
C GLY A 133 -9.24 12.86 -2.00
N PRO A 134 -10.23 13.61 -2.55
CA PRO A 134 -10.74 13.37 -3.91
C PRO A 134 -9.68 13.52 -5.02
N ILE A 135 -8.75 14.48 -4.86
CA ILE A 135 -7.67 14.73 -5.83
C ILE A 135 -6.65 13.57 -5.77
N ILE A 136 -6.34 13.10 -4.57
CA ILE A 136 -5.48 11.93 -4.34
C ILE A 136 -6.05 10.71 -5.08
N GLY A 137 -7.32 10.40 -4.86
CA GLY A 137 -7.98 9.28 -5.53
C GLY A 137 -7.97 9.40 -7.05
N SER A 138 -8.14 10.61 -7.58
CA SER A 138 -8.09 10.86 -9.03
C SER A 138 -6.68 10.66 -9.59
N ALA A 139 -5.64 11.15 -8.92
CA ALA A 139 -4.25 10.96 -9.34
C ALA A 139 -3.83 9.48 -9.34
N ILE A 140 -4.20 8.75 -8.30
CA ILE A 140 -3.91 7.31 -8.23
C ILE A 140 -4.63 6.52 -9.33
N LYS A 141 -5.88 6.89 -9.64
CA LYS A 141 -6.61 6.32 -10.79
C LYS A 141 -5.90 6.61 -12.10
N GLN A 142 -5.42 7.84 -12.29
CA GLN A 142 -4.64 8.21 -13.47
C GLN A 142 -3.34 7.41 -13.54
N PHE A 143 -2.60 7.25 -12.45
CA PHE A 143 -1.39 6.40 -12.45
C PHE A 143 -1.68 4.93 -12.76
N TRP A 144 -2.87 4.45 -12.45
CA TRP A 144 -3.29 3.10 -12.82
C TRP A 144 -3.65 2.98 -14.30
N VAL A 145 -4.35 3.99 -14.86
CA VAL A 145 -4.90 3.96 -16.23
C VAL A 145 -3.91 4.52 -17.25
N ASP A 146 -3.22 5.63 -16.92
CA ASP A 146 -2.43 6.39 -17.89
C ASP A 146 -0.95 5.95 -17.95
N VAL A 147 -0.47 5.19 -16.95
CA VAL A 147 0.90 4.67 -16.95
C VAL A 147 0.98 3.36 -17.72
N ALA A 148 1.88 3.29 -18.71
CA ALA A 148 2.20 2.08 -19.46
C ALA A 148 3.11 1.17 -18.62
N TRP A 149 2.52 0.39 -17.73
CA TRP A 149 3.28 -0.49 -16.81
C TRP A 149 4.02 -1.62 -17.53
N GLY A 150 3.59 -1.99 -18.75
CA GLY A 150 4.11 -3.15 -19.47
C GLY A 150 3.69 -4.47 -18.81
N ASP A 151 4.43 -5.54 -19.13
CA ASP A 151 4.23 -6.83 -18.47
C ASP A 151 4.87 -6.83 -17.09
N LEU A 152 4.04 -6.87 -16.03
CA LEU A 152 4.50 -6.99 -14.65
C LEU A 152 3.95 -8.26 -14.00
N ASP A 153 4.81 -8.96 -13.24
CA ASP A 153 4.38 -10.01 -12.32
C ASP A 153 3.75 -9.39 -11.08
N TYR A 154 4.35 -8.30 -10.58
CA TYR A 154 3.90 -7.58 -9.38
C TYR A 154 3.93 -6.07 -9.58
N LEU A 155 2.85 -5.39 -9.19
CA LEU A 155 2.84 -3.96 -8.90
C LEU A 155 2.71 -3.78 -7.39
N LEU A 156 3.75 -3.26 -6.75
CA LEU A 156 3.72 -2.91 -5.33
C LEU A 156 3.18 -1.49 -5.19
N VAL A 157 2.22 -1.30 -4.29
CA VAL A 157 1.61 0.02 -4.03
C VAL A 157 2.00 0.46 -2.64
N ASP A 158 2.85 1.47 -2.54
CA ASP A 158 3.25 2.06 -1.27
C ASP A 158 2.17 3.03 -0.79
N LEU A 159 1.33 2.59 0.17
CA LEU A 159 0.16 3.36 0.62
C LEU A 159 0.55 4.52 1.55
N PRO A 160 -0.26 5.58 1.62
CA PRO A 160 -0.14 6.57 2.70
C PRO A 160 -0.19 5.91 4.08
N PRO A 161 0.51 6.47 5.10
CA PRO A 161 0.49 5.90 6.44
C PRO A 161 -0.88 6.05 7.11
N GLY A 162 -1.17 5.17 8.04
CA GLY A 162 -2.40 5.17 8.83
C GLY A 162 -3.48 4.23 8.30
N THR A 163 -4.64 4.26 8.98
CA THR A 163 -5.83 3.44 8.69
C THR A 163 -7.06 4.32 8.45
N GLY A 164 -6.85 5.52 7.95
CA GLY A 164 -7.91 6.51 7.67
C GLY A 164 -8.31 6.55 6.19
N ASP A 165 -8.83 7.70 5.77
CA ASP A 165 -9.43 7.89 4.45
C ASP A 165 -8.43 7.80 3.29
N ALA A 166 -7.16 8.25 3.48
CA ALA A 166 -6.19 8.29 2.39
C ALA A 166 -5.85 6.88 1.86
N PRO A 167 -5.36 5.91 2.69
CA PRO A 167 -5.13 4.55 2.20
C PRO A 167 -6.41 3.87 1.73
N LEU A 168 -7.57 4.15 2.35
CA LEU A 168 -8.85 3.62 1.90
C LEU A 168 -9.17 4.08 0.47
N THR A 169 -9.03 5.39 0.19
CA THR A 169 -9.27 5.96 -1.13
C THR A 169 -8.37 5.33 -2.21
N VAL A 170 -7.09 5.12 -1.90
CA VAL A 170 -6.16 4.46 -2.83
C VAL A 170 -6.61 3.03 -3.12
N MET A 171 -6.94 2.25 -2.09
CA MET A 171 -7.39 0.87 -2.25
C MET A 171 -8.74 0.74 -2.98
N GLN A 172 -9.59 1.76 -2.93
CA GLN A 172 -10.83 1.83 -3.73
C GLN A 172 -10.59 2.19 -5.19
N SER A 173 -9.44 2.81 -5.48
CA SER A 173 -9.12 3.34 -6.81
C SER A 173 -8.48 2.32 -7.74
N ILE A 174 -7.80 1.30 -7.19
CA ILE A 174 -7.06 0.28 -7.93
C ILE A 174 -7.41 -1.14 -7.46
N PRO A 175 -7.27 -2.16 -8.33
CA PRO A 175 -7.65 -3.54 -8.02
C PRO A 175 -6.58 -4.27 -7.17
N VAL A 176 -6.47 -3.94 -5.88
CA VAL A 176 -5.51 -4.57 -4.97
C VAL A 176 -5.88 -6.03 -4.71
N ASP A 177 -4.96 -6.97 -5.02
CA ASP A 177 -5.13 -8.41 -4.79
C ASP A 177 -4.81 -8.84 -3.36
N GLY A 178 -3.95 -8.11 -2.66
CA GLY A 178 -3.56 -8.43 -1.29
C GLY A 178 -2.80 -7.31 -0.59
N LEU A 179 -2.78 -7.37 0.73
CA LEU A 179 -2.21 -6.34 1.60
C LEU A 179 -1.09 -6.90 2.46
N ILE A 180 0.05 -6.25 2.49
CA ILE A 180 1.15 -6.47 3.45
C ILE A 180 1.12 -5.35 4.47
N MET A 181 1.20 -5.72 5.74
CA MET A 181 1.28 -4.76 6.84
C MET A 181 2.72 -4.62 7.32
N VAL A 182 3.16 -3.37 7.53
CA VAL A 182 4.45 -3.04 8.13
C VAL A 182 4.22 -2.39 9.49
N SER A 183 4.87 -2.92 10.52
CA SER A 183 4.84 -2.38 11.89
C SER A 183 6.24 -2.38 12.50
N VAL A 184 6.36 -1.83 13.71
CA VAL A 184 7.57 -1.85 14.54
C VAL A 184 7.21 -2.32 15.95
N PRO A 185 8.16 -2.84 16.77
CA PRO A 185 7.86 -3.40 18.09
C PRO A 185 7.18 -2.44 19.07
N GLN A 186 7.39 -1.13 18.91
CA GLN A 186 6.80 -0.07 19.75
C GLN A 186 5.31 0.14 19.55
N ASP A 187 4.76 -0.31 18.43
CA ASP A 187 3.36 -0.07 18.16
C ASP A 187 2.49 -0.82 19.16
N LEU A 188 1.39 -0.21 19.55
CA LEU A 188 0.23 -0.90 20.11
C LEU A 188 -0.33 -1.82 19.01
N ALA A 189 0.54 -2.71 18.55
CA ALA A 189 0.47 -3.42 17.30
C ALA A 189 -0.87 -4.13 17.14
N VAL A 190 -1.39 -4.76 18.21
CA VAL A 190 -2.67 -5.48 18.15
C VAL A 190 -3.83 -4.55 17.72
N LEU A 191 -3.92 -3.36 18.30
CA LEU A 191 -5.03 -2.45 17.97
C LEU A 191 -4.93 -1.91 16.54
N ILE A 192 -3.72 -1.55 16.13
CA ILE A 192 -3.44 -1.01 14.80
C ILE A 192 -3.66 -2.08 13.74
N VAL A 193 -3.14 -3.30 13.96
CA VAL A 193 -3.37 -4.44 13.09
C VAL A 193 -4.86 -4.78 12.99
N ARG A 194 -5.61 -4.79 14.10
CA ARG A 194 -7.06 -5.00 14.08
C ARG A 194 -7.81 -3.93 13.28
N LYS A 195 -7.42 -2.65 13.36
CA LYS A 195 -8.02 -1.58 12.54
C LYS A 195 -7.75 -1.83 11.05
N ALA A 196 -6.53 -2.18 10.70
CA ALA A 196 -6.16 -2.51 9.32
C ALA A 196 -6.90 -3.75 8.81
N ILE A 197 -7.05 -4.79 9.64
CA ILE A 197 -7.85 -5.98 9.29
C ILE A 197 -9.30 -5.57 8.99
N ARG A 198 -9.91 -4.75 9.83
CA ARG A 198 -11.29 -4.28 9.59
C ARG A 198 -11.40 -3.50 8.29
N MET A 199 -10.42 -2.62 8.01
CA MET A 199 -10.39 -1.87 6.76
C MET A 199 -10.24 -2.80 5.54
N ALA A 200 -9.32 -3.76 5.60
CA ALA A 200 -9.12 -4.76 4.55
C ALA A 200 -10.39 -5.62 4.32
N GLN A 201 -11.07 -6.01 5.41
CA GLN A 201 -12.34 -6.75 5.35
C GLN A 201 -13.45 -5.94 4.67
N LEU A 202 -13.59 -4.64 4.99
CA LEU A 202 -14.54 -3.75 4.33
C LEU A 202 -14.30 -3.65 2.83
N MET A 203 -13.04 -3.79 2.41
CA MET A 203 -12.64 -3.76 1.00
C MET A 203 -12.59 -5.15 0.36
N ASN A 204 -12.90 -6.22 1.10
CA ASN A 204 -12.70 -7.61 0.68
C ASN A 204 -11.27 -7.88 0.16
N ILE A 205 -10.24 -7.21 0.73
CA ILE A 205 -8.84 -7.42 0.37
C ILE A 205 -8.22 -8.38 1.39
N PRO A 206 -7.62 -9.50 0.96
CA PRO A 206 -6.95 -10.42 1.88
C PRO A 206 -5.66 -9.81 2.41
N ILE A 207 -5.37 -10.03 3.69
CA ILE A 207 -4.08 -9.67 4.29
C ILE A 207 -3.11 -10.82 4.08
N LEU A 208 -2.04 -10.56 3.32
CA LEU A 208 -1.03 -11.55 3.00
C LEU A 208 -0.11 -11.83 4.19
N GLY A 209 0.16 -10.80 5.00
CA GLY A 209 0.90 -10.98 6.24
C GLY A 209 1.43 -9.68 6.84
N LEU A 210 2.16 -9.85 7.95
CA LEU A 210 2.79 -8.79 8.74
C LEU A 210 4.31 -8.86 8.58
N ILE A 211 4.95 -7.72 8.37
CA ILE A 211 6.40 -7.55 8.46
C ILE A 211 6.68 -6.62 9.66
N GLU A 212 7.42 -7.12 10.64
CA GLU A 212 7.92 -6.29 11.74
C GLU A 212 9.28 -5.71 11.36
N ASN A 213 9.31 -4.42 11.05
CA ASN A 213 10.54 -3.70 10.75
C ASN A 213 11.17 -3.15 12.03
N MET A 214 12.49 -2.88 12.00
CA MET A 214 13.25 -2.38 13.15
C MET A 214 13.10 -3.26 14.40
N SER A 215 12.96 -4.58 14.20
CA SER A 215 12.66 -5.55 15.26
C SER A 215 13.81 -5.70 16.23
N TYR A 216 15.04 -5.57 15.78
CA TYR A 216 16.27 -5.68 16.56
C TYR A 216 17.44 -5.01 15.83
N ALA A 217 18.54 -4.77 16.51
CA ALA A 217 19.84 -4.45 15.91
C ALA A 217 20.84 -5.57 16.21
N LEU A 218 21.86 -5.71 15.38
CA LEU A 218 22.98 -6.60 15.66
C LEU A 218 24.15 -5.80 16.22
N CYS A 219 24.69 -6.24 17.34
CA CYS A 219 25.93 -5.67 17.87
C CYS A 219 27.07 -5.87 16.85
N PRO A 220 27.75 -4.81 16.39
CA PRO A 220 28.79 -4.95 15.36
C PRO A 220 30.03 -5.70 15.86
N THR A 221 30.23 -5.82 17.18
CA THR A 221 31.38 -6.48 17.78
C THR A 221 31.16 -7.97 17.99
N CYS A 222 29.97 -8.39 18.45
CA CYS A 222 29.74 -9.78 18.86
C CYS A 222 28.50 -10.42 18.19
N GLY A 223 27.78 -9.71 17.34
CA GLY A 223 26.59 -10.24 16.66
C GLY A 223 25.37 -10.45 17.56
N THR A 224 25.44 -10.13 18.84
CA THR A 224 24.30 -10.28 19.76
C THR A 224 23.14 -9.40 19.31
N ARG A 225 21.93 -9.96 19.34
CA ARG A 225 20.69 -9.20 19.05
C ARG A 225 20.37 -8.27 20.19
N LEU A 226 20.14 -7.01 19.86
CA LEU A 226 19.75 -5.93 20.76
C LEU A 226 18.31 -5.52 20.42
N GLU A 227 17.38 -5.73 21.33
CA GLU A 227 15.97 -5.34 21.17
C GLU A 227 15.79 -3.89 21.66
N LEU A 228 16.18 -2.92 20.79
CA LEU A 228 16.23 -1.50 21.15
C LEU A 228 14.85 -0.92 21.51
N PHE A 229 13.79 -1.50 21.02
CA PHE A 229 12.41 -1.09 21.30
C PHE A 229 11.65 -2.07 22.19
N GLY A 230 12.38 -2.92 22.90
CA GLY A 230 11.84 -4.00 23.73
C GLY A 230 11.56 -5.27 22.92
N PRO A 231 11.05 -6.33 23.58
CA PRO A 231 10.83 -7.62 22.95
C PRO A 231 9.78 -7.53 21.84
N SER A 232 10.02 -8.24 20.75
CA SER A 232 9.07 -8.35 19.64
C SER A 232 7.73 -8.90 20.13
N ARG A 233 6.65 -8.32 19.63
CA ARG A 233 5.27 -8.80 19.85
C ARG A 233 4.64 -9.31 18.56
N ALA A 234 5.41 -9.41 17.46
CA ALA A 234 4.88 -9.75 16.16
C ALA A 234 4.21 -11.13 16.13
N GLU A 235 4.79 -12.12 16.79
CA GLU A 235 4.20 -13.47 16.90
C GLU A 235 2.88 -13.45 17.68
N ALA A 236 2.86 -12.77 18.82
CA ALA A 236 1.63 -12.63 19.60
C ALA A 236 0.54 -11.86 18.83
N VAL A 237 0.92 -10.89 18.00
CA VAL A 237 -0.01 -10.18 17.10
C VAL A 237 -0.51 -11.11 16.01
N ALA A 238 0.37 -11.90 15.40
CA ALA A 238 0.01 -12.88 14.38
C ALA A 238 -1.00 -13.89 14.92
N ASP A 239 -0.73 -14.46 16.09
CA ASP A 239 -1.61 -15.43 16.77
C ASP A 239 -2.97 -14.82 17.15
N ALA A 240 -2.96 -13.60 17.70
CA ALA A 240 -4.19 -12.91 18.13
C ALA A 240 -5.07 -12.44 16.97
N THR A 241 -4.53 -12.32 15.76
CA THR A 241 -5.21 -11.75 14.59
C THR A 241 -5.41 -12.75 13.46
N GLY A 242 -4.72 -13.88 13.47
CA GLY A 242 -4.69 -14.85 12.37
C GLY A 242 -3.92 -14.36 11.13
N VAL A 243 -3.18 -13.23 11.24
CA VAL A 243 -2.37 -12.68 10.16
C VAL A 243 -0.95 -13.25 10.28
N PRO A 244 -0.42 -13.97 9.30
CA PRO A 244 0.90 -14.59 9.42
C PRO A 244 2.02 -13.54 9.48
N LEU A 245 3.02 -13.80 10.33
CA LEU A 245 4.25 -13.07 10.35
C LEU A 245 5.12 -13.51 9.17
N LEU A 246 5.42 -12.59 8.25
CA LEU A 246 6.23 -12.86 7.05
C LEU A 246 7.72 -12.71 7.32
N ALA A 247 8.11 -11.67 8.05
CA ALA A 247 9.51 -11.40 8.36
C ALA A 247 9.66 -10.49 9.58
N ARG A 248 10.84 -10.58 10.20
CA ARG A 248 11.35 -9.62 11.20
C ARG A 248 12.66 -9.02 10.67
N LEU A 249 12.64 -7.71 10.45
CA LEU A 249 13.77 -7.01 9.83
C LEU A 249 14.59 -6.29 10.89
N PRO A 250 15.93 -6.31 10.79
CA PRO A 250 16.79 -5.58 11.70
C PRO A 250 16.80 -4.07 11.43
N ILE A 251 17.25 -3.32 12.40
CA ILE A 251 17.79 -1.97 12.20
C ILE A 251 19.18 -2.16 11.58
N ASP A 252 19.33 -1.74 10.32
CA ASP A 252 20.59 -1.87 9.59
C ASP A 252 21.06 -0.51 9.08
N PRO A 253 22.17 0.03 9.64
CA PRO A 253 22.75 1.29 9.19
C PRO A 253 23.17 1.26 7.69
N GLN A 254 23.52 0.08 7.15
CA GLN A 254 23.87 -0.06 5.74
C GLN A 254 22.66 0.22 4.85
N LEU A 255 21.48 -0.31 5.21
CA LEU A 255 20.25 0.00 4.49
C LEU A 255 19.96 1.49 4.46
N SER A 256 20.07 2.16 5.63
CA SER A 256 19.86 3.61 5.71
C SER A 256 20.83 4.38 4.79
N ALA A 257 22.12 4.05 4.85
CA ALA A 257 23.14 4.69 4.03
C ALA A 257 22.91 4.46 2.52
N LEU A 258 22.45 3.28 2.12
CA LEU A 258 22.11 2.98 0.73
C LEU A 258 20.86 3.73 0.28
N CYS A 259 19.82 3.80 1.12
CA CYS A 259 18.61 4.56 0.83
C CYS A 259 18.90 6.06 0.66
N ASP A 260 19.78 6.63 1.51
CA ASP A 260 20.16 8.05 1.42
C ASP A 260 20.92 8.38 0.13
N ARG A 261 21.69 7.42 -0.42
CA ARG A 261 22.38 7.55 -1.72
C ARG A 261 21.53 7.17 -2.93
N GLY A 262 20.30 6.67 -2.72
CA GLY A 262 19.47 6.18 -3.81
C GLY A 262 19.92 4.83 -4.40
N GLU A 263 20.56 3.99 -3.58
CA GLU A 263 21.20 2.74 -3.97
C GLU A 263 20.55 1.52 -3.29
N ILE A 264 19.26 1.56 -2.98
CA ILE A 264 18.56 0.47 -2.27
C ILE A 264 18.68 -0.89 -3.01
N GLU A 265 18.85 -0.87 -4.32
CA GLU A 265 19.04 -2.06 -5.13
C GLU A 265 20.33 -2.83 -4.83
N ASP A 266 21.30 -2.20 -4.17
CA ASP A 266 22.53 -2.85 -3.72
C ASP A 266 22.38 -3.55 -2.36
N TYR A 267 21.33 -3.24 -1.62
CA TYR A 267 21.03 -3.93 -0.38
C TYR A 267 20.47 -5.33 -0.64
N THR A 268 21.01 -6.34 0.06
CA THR A 268 20.48 -7.72 0.01
C THR A 268 19.66 -8.00 1.27
N ALA A 269 18.35 -7.98 1.12
CA ALA A 269 17.41 -8.24 2.21
C ALA A 269 17.19 -9.75 2.41
N GLU A 270 18.18 -10.47 2.99
CA GLU A 270 18.11 -11.93 3.20
C GLU A 270 16.86 -12.34 3.99
N HIS A 271 16.43 -11.53 4.95
CA HIS A 271 15.23 -11.76 5.76
C HIS A 271 13.92 -11.75 4.95
N LEU A 272 13.94 -11.22 3.73
CA LEU A 272 12.80 -11.21 2.81
C LEU A 272 12.85 -12.33 1.77
N ALA A 273 13.90 -13.12 1.71
CA ALA A 273 14.09 -14.17 0.68
C ALA A 273 12.94 -15.19 0.65
N GLY A 274 12.39 -15.55 1.81
CA GLY A 274 11.24 -16.46 1.92
C GLY A 274 9.88 -15.81 1.68
N VAL A 275 9.79 -14.48 1.73
CA VAL A 275 8.51 -13.76 1.64
C VAL A 275 7.89 -13.93 0.25
N SER A 276 8.70 -13.96 -0.80
CA SER A 276 8.21 -14.13 -2.18
C SER A 276 7.47 -15.46 -2.37
N ALA A 277 7.99 -16.56 -1.82
CA ALA A 277 7.33 -17.87 -1.92
C ALA A 277 5.97 -17.87 -1.22
N VAL A 278 5.88 -17.25 -0.03
CA VAL A 278 4.62 -17.10 0.70
C VAL A 278 3.63 -16.21 -0.07
N LEU A 279 4.10 -15.13 -0.69
CA LEU A 279 3.26 -14.27 -1.52
C LEU A 279 2.72 -15.03 -2.73
N GLU A 280 3.57 -15.80 -3.42
CA GLU A 280 3.16 -16.59 -4.57
C GLU A 280 2.10 -17.61 -4.19
N GLU A 281 2.33 -18.39 -3.13
CA GLU A 281 1.36 -19.40 -2.64
C GLU A 281 0.00 -18.76 -2.33
N LYS A 282 0.00 -17.69 -1.53
CA LYS A 282 -1.24 -17.01 -1.15
C LYS A 282 -1.98 -16.38 -2.32
N LEU A 283 -1.24 -15.74 -3.24
CA LEU A 283 -1.82 -15.06 -4.39
C LEU A 283 -2.26 -16.04 -5.48
N GLN A 284 -1.65 -17.22 -5.60
CA GLN A 284 -2.10 -18.27 -6.53
C GLN A 284 -3.50 -18.79 -6.17
N ALA A 285 -3.82 -18.87 -4.88
CA ALA A 285 -5.14 -19.26 -4.42
C ALA A 285 -6.24 -18.22 -4.72
N LEU A 286 -5.87 -17.00 -5.10
CA LEU A 286 -6.77 -15.88 -5.37
C LEU A 286 -6.87 -15.61 -6.87
N ARG A 287 -8.09 -15.30 -7.34
CA ARG A 287 -8.26 -14.79 -8.72
C ARG A 287 -7.75 -13.35 -8.79
N PRO A 288 -6.91 -12.99 -9.79
CA PRO A 288 -6.44 -11.61 -9.94
C PRO A 288 -7.59 -10.63 -10.12
N ARG A 289 -7.63 -9.56 -9.33
CA ARG A 289 -8.67 -8.54 -9.42
C ARG A 289 -8.53 -7.69 -10.69
N ALA A 290 -7.30 -7.42 -11.11
CA ALA A 290 -7.03 -6.71 -12.37
C ALA A 290 -7.59 -7.45 -13.61
N ALA A 291 -7.67 -8.79 -13.57
CA ALA A 291 -8.26 -9.59 -14.65
C ALA A 291 -9.80 -9.60 -14.64
N GLN A 292 -10.45 -9.21 -13.53
CA GLN A 292 -11.90 -9.15 -13.40
C GLN A 292 -12.49 -7.82 -13.93
N ALA A 293 -11.65 -6.83 -14.19
CA ALA A 293 -12.03 -5.51 -14.68
C ALA A 293 -11.97 -5.39 -16.22
N ARG A 294 -11.67 -6.50 -16.92
CA ARG A 294 -11.64 -6.57 -18.39
C ARG A 294 -13.00 -6.90 -18.98
#